data_027d2465dd06ff95206678ec9f93fc48
#
_entry.id   027d2465dd06ff95206678ec9f93fc48
#
_cell.length_a   1.000
_cell.length_b   1.000
_cell.length_c   1.000
_cell.angle_alpha   90.00
_cell.angle_beta   90.00
_cell.angle_gamma   90.00
#
_symmetry.space_group_name_H-M   'P 1'
#
loop_
_entity.id
_entity.type
_entity.pdbx_description
1 polymer ?
#
loop_
_entity_poly.entity_id
_entity_poly.type
_entity_poly.pdbx_seq_one_letter_code
_entity_poly.pdbx_strand_id
1 'polypeptide(L)'
;MRTKTETRRQAILQAATEVFQQSGFERSSMSDICERVGYSKPTLYSYFPSKEELFFAVMFEATEIEFQTIFETLDTGMDDITKSLENFGVGLLTLLYTPQVQAVRRLVSSEAGRSDLGKKCFELGPARSEAAITAFIQAAMD
;
A
#
# COMPACT_ATOMS: atom_id res chain seq x y z
N MET A 1 12.34 -18.84 0.27
CA MET A 1 13.39 -18.34 1.19
C MET A 1 13.63 -16.86 0.94
N ARG A 2 13.56 -16.04 1.98
CA ARG A 2 13.82 -14.60 1.84
C ARG A 2 15.32 -14.34 1.63
N THR A 3 15.65 -13.41 0.73
CA THR A 3 17.02 -12.93 0.57
C THR A 3 17.43 -12.10 1.79
N LYS A 4 18.75 -11.93 1.99
CA LYS A 4 19.29 -11.06 3.05
C LYS A 4 18.77 -9.63 2.90
N THR A 5 18.64 -9.14 1.67
CA THR A 5 18.10 -7.82 1.34
C THR A 5 16.62 -7.71 1.71
N GLU A 6 15.82 -8.72 1.40
CA GLU A 6 14.41 -8.74 1.76
C GLU A 6 14.20 -8.80 3.26
N THR A 7 15.00 -9.58 3.98
CA THR A 7 14.96 -9.64 5.44
C THR A 7 15.24 -8.28 6.07
N ARG A 8 16.23 -7.54 5.55
CA ARG A 8 16.54 -6.18 6.01
C ARG A 8 15.42 -5.19 5.71
N ARG A 9 14.85 -5.28 4.51
CA ARG A 9 13.73 -4.44 4.12
C ARG A 9 12.54 -4.63 5.06
N GLN A 10 12.20 -5.86 5.38
CA GLN A 10 11.12 -6.18 6.31
C GLN A 10 11.41 -5.70 7.74
N ALA A 11 12.65 -5.80 8.20
CA ALA A 11 13.06 -5.27 9.50
C ALA A 11 12.85 -3.74 9.58
N ILE A 12 13.19 -3.03 8.51
CA ILE A 12 12.98 -1.57 8.41
C ILE A 12 11.48 -1.25 8.45
N LEU A 13 10.67 -1.95 7.68
CA LEU A 13 9.22 -1.74 7.66
C LEU A 13 8.58 -1.99 9.03
N GLN A 14 9.02 -3.03 9.73
CA GLN A 14 8.53 -3.33 11.07
C GLN A 14 8.89 -2.21 12.06
N ALA A 15 10.15 -1.77 12.06
CA ALA A 15 10.59 -0.67 12.91
C ALA A 15 9.85 0.64 12.61
N ALA A 16 9.69 0.95 11.32
CA ALA A 16 8.94 2.12 10.88
C ALA A 16 7.48 2.08 11.32
N THR A 17 6.84 0.93 11.20
CA THR A 17 5.46 0.73 11.66
C THR A 17 5.34 1.08 13.14
N GLU A 18 6.22 0.58 13.97
CA GLU A 18 6.23 0.85 15.41
C GLU A 18 6.44 2.34 15.71
N VAL A 19 7.41 2.97 15.05
CA VAL A 19 7.70 4.41 15.23
C VAL A 19 6.50 5.26 14.81
N PHE A 20 5.91 4.99 13.66
CA PHE A 20 4.74 5.73 13.19
C PHE A 20 3.52 5.55 14.08
N GLN A 21 3.32 4.36 14.64
CA GLN A 21 2.23 4.11 15.60
C GLN A 21 2.43 4.86 16.91
N GLN A 22 3.66 4.93 17.41
CA GLN A 22 3.96 5.59 18.68
C GLN A 22 3.91 7.11 18.60
N SER A 23 4.45 7.68 17.53
CA SER A 23 4.69 9.13 17.42
C SER A 23 3.88 9.82 16.32
N GLY A 24 3.27 9.07 15.41
CA GLY A 24 2.63 9.60 14.21
C GLY A 24 3.65 9.97 13.13
N PHE A 25 3.17 10.20 11.92
CA PHE A 25 4.04 10.50 10.77
C PHE A 25 4.83 11.80 10.97
N GLU A 26 4.16 12.89 11.35
CA GLU A 26 4.78 14.22 11.43
C GLU A 26 5.90 14.28 12.46
N ARG A 27 5.73 13.63 13.61
CA ARG A 27 6.71 13.63 14.71
C ARG A 27 7.79 12.58 14.57
N SER A 28 7.65 11.64 13.63
CA SER A 28 8.63 10.59 13.39
C SER A 28 9.75 11.10 12.51
N SER A 29 10.95 10.53 12.68
CA SER A 29 12.10 10.85 11.85
C SER A 29 12.79 9.59 11.36
N MET A 30 13.56 9.71 10.27
CA MET A 30 14.41 8.62 9.78
C MET A 30 15.45 8.22 10.84
N SER A 31 15.91 9.17 11.66
CA SER A 31 16.83 8.88 12.79
C SER A 31 16.17 7.97 13.82
N ASP A 32 14.93 8.22 14.18
CA ASP A 32 14.19 7.36 15.13
C ASP A 32 14.06 5.93 14.61
N ILE A 33 13.82 5.79 13.31
CA ILE A 33 13.69 4.48 12.66
C ILE A 33 15.03 3.76 12.61
N CYS A 34 16.12 4.47 12.29
CA CYS A 34 17.49 3.94 12.33
C CYS A 34 17.83 3.39 13.72
N GLU A 35 17.54 4.17 14.75
CA GLU A 35 17.79 3.79 16.14
C GLU A 35 17.01 2.53 16.51
N ARG A 36 15.74 2.46 16.12
CA ARG A 36 14.88 1.32 16.40
C ARG A 36 15.32 0.04 15.70
N VAL A 37 15.69 0.12 14.42
CA VAL A 37 16.09 -1.05 13.63
C VAL A 37 17.55 -1.45 13.84
N GLY A 38 18.39 -0.53 14.31
CA GLY A 38 19.81 -0.79 14.55
C GLY A 38 20.66 -0.72 13.28
N TYR A 39 20.18 -0.07 12.22
CA TYR A 39 20.94 0.14 10.98
C TYR A 39 21.45 1.57 10.88
N SER A 40 22.49 1.78 10.07
CA SER A 40 23.00 3.12 9.77
C SER A 40 22.04 3.91 8.87
N LYS A 41 22.13 5.23 8.91
CA LYS A 41 21.38 6.10 7.99
C LYS A 41 21.61 5.76 6.52
N PRO A 42 22.88 5.60 6.03
CA PRO A 42 23.09 5.21 4.64
C PRO A 42 22.40 3.90 4.27
N THR A 43 22.39 2.92 5.17
CA THR A 43 21.69 1.66 4.94
C THR A 43 20.17 1.89 4.80
N LEU A 44 19.56 2.63 5.73
CA LEU A 44 18.15 2.94 5.68
C LEU A 44 17.76 3.67 4.38
N TYR A 45 18.49 4.73 4.04
CA TYR A 45 18.23 5.52 2.83
C TYR A 45 18.48 4.74 1.54
N SER A 46 19.28 3.68 1.56
CA SER A 46 19.43 2.79 0.40
C SER A 46 18.17 1.97 0.10
N TYR A 47 17.33 1.71 1.10
CA TYR A 47 16.06 1.01 0.93
C TYR A 47 14.88 1.97 0.68
N PHE A 48 14.85 3.08 1.40
CA PHE A 48 13.75 4.05 1.35
C PHE A 48 14.34 5.47 1.30
N PRO A 49 14.20 6.16 0.15
CA PRO A 49 14.84 7.47 -0.05
C PRO A 49 14.31 8.57 0.87
N SER A 50 13.10 8.41 1.43
CA SER A 50 12.47 9.43 2.27
C SER A 50 11.53 8.81 3.29
N LYS A 51 11.21 9.59 4.32
CA LYS A 51 10.20 9.21 5.31
C LYS A 51 8.83 8.98 4.66
N GLU A 52 8.50 9.79 3.68
CA GLU A 52 7.26 9.73 2.91
C GLU A 52 7.14 8.40 2.16
N GLU A 53 8.18 7.98 1.47
CA GLU A 53 8.20 6.70 0.77
C GLU A 53 8.14 5.51 1.73
N LEU A 54 8.82 5.62 2.87
CA LEU A 54 8.76 4.58 3.90
C LEU A 54 7.36 4.47 4.51
N PHE A 55 6.72 5.60 4.82
CA PHE A 55 5.34 5.63 5.29
C PHE A 55 4.38 5.01 4.28
N PHE A 56 4.52 5.36 3.01
CA PHE A 56 3.73 4.79 1.93
C PHE A 56 3.87 3.26 1.89
N ALA A 57 5.10 2.75 1.95
CA ALA A 57 5.36 1.31 1.92
C ALA A 57 4.73 0.58 3.13
N VAL A 58 4.84 1.16 4.33
CA VAL A 58 4.22 0.62 5.55
C VAL A 58 2.70 0.53 5.39
N MET A 59 2.07 1.61 4.95
CA MET A 59 0.61 1.65 4.80
C MET A 59 0.13 0.73 3.68
N PHE A 60 0.86 0.67 2.59
CA PHE A 60 0.53 -0.20 1.47
C PHE A 60 0.58 -1.68 1.87
N GLU A 61 1.66 -2.12 2.53
CA GLU A 61 1.76 -3.51 2.97
C GLU A 61 0.70 -3.88 4.02
N ALA A 62 0.33 -2.94 4.88
CA ALA A 62 -0.71 -3.16 5.87
C ALA A 62 -2.09 -3.43 5.25
N THR A 63 -2.34 -2.95 4.04
CA THR A 63 -3.63 -3.09 3.34
C THR A 63 -3.62 -4.12 2.21
N GLU A 64 -2.47 -4.70 1.89
CA GLU A 64 -2.33 -5.59 0.72
C GLU A 64 -3.20 -6.84 0.81
N ILE A 65 -3.30 -7.46 1.98
CA ILE A 65 -4.12 -8.67 2.18
C ILE A 65 -5.60 -8.34 1.94
N GLU A 66 -6.08 -7.23 2.48
CA GLU A 66 -7.44 -6.77 2.28
C GLU A 66 -7.73 -6.46 0.80
N PHE A 67 -6.77 -5.82 0.15
CA PHE A 67 -6.86 -5.49 -1.28
C PHE A 67 -6.97 -6.76 -2.14
N GLN A 68 -6.14 -7.77 -1.87
CA GLN A 68 -6.22 -9.06 -2.55
C GLN A 68 -7.55 -9.75 -2.31
N THR A 69 -8.04 -9.76 -1.08
CA THR A 69 -9.34 -10.33 -0.73
C THR A 69 -10.48 -9.69 -1.53
N ILE A 70 -10.42 -8.37 -1.72
CA ILE A 70 -11.41 -7.63 -2.52
C ILE A 70 -11.35 -8.07 -3.99
N PHE A 71 -10.17 -8.26 -4.58
CA PHE A 71 -10.03 -8.75 -5.93
C PHE A 71 -10.63 -10.15 -6.12
N GLU A 72 -10.51 -11.01 -5.12
CA GLU A 72 -11.09 -12.36 -5.15
C GLU A 72 -12.62 -12.36 -5.23
N THR A 73 -13.27 -11.25 -4.88
CA THR A 73 -14.73 -11.12 -5.06
C THR A 73 -15.17 -10.99 -6.52
N LEU A 74 -14.23 -10.66 -7.42
CA LEU A 74 -14.45 -10.67 -8.87
C LEU A 74 -14.30 -12.08 -9.42
N ASP A 75 -15.32 -12.90 -9.26
CA ASP A 75 -15.32 -14.30 -9.65
C ASP A 75 -16.16 -14.51 -10.91
N THR A 76 -15.50 -14.88 -12.02
CA THR A 76 -16.14 -15.18 -13.30
C THR A 76 -16.88 -16.53 -13.30
N GLY A 77 -16.65 -17.39 -12.30
CA GLY A 77 -17.38 -18.65 -12.11
C GLY A 77 -18.74 -18.49 -11.43
N MET A 78 -19.05 -17.30 -10.92
CA MET A 78 -20.36 -17.01 -10.34
C MET A 78 -21.38 -16.70 -11.43
N ASP A 79 -22.60 -17.24 -11.25
CA ASP A 79 -23.71 -17.01 -12.20
C ASP A 79 -24.25 -15.58 -12.13
N ASP A 80 -23.97 -14.85 -11.04
CA ASP A 80 -24.47 -13.49 -10.82
C ASP A 80 -23.34 -12.45 -10.89
N ILE A 81 -23.13 -11.91 -12.09
CA ILE A 81 -22.14 -10.87 -12.40
C ILE A 81 -22.43 -9.59 -11.59
N THR A 82 -23.70 -9.23 -11.48
CA THR A 82 -24.11 -8.04 -10.73
C THR A 82 -23.68 -8.14 -9.27
N LYS A 83 -23.88 -9.30 -8.66
CA LYS A 83 -23.50 -9.55 -7.27
C LYS A 83 -21.98 -9.49 -7.06
N SER A 84 -21.21 -10.04 -8.00
CA SER A 84 -19.74 -9.94 -7.96
C SER A 84 -19.26 -8.50 -8.02
N LEU A 85 -19.83 -7.69 -8.91
CA LEU A 85 -19.50 -6.27 -9.04
C LEU A 85 -19.90 -5.47 -7.80
N GLU A 86 -21.09 -5.74 -7.24
CA GLU A 86 -21.52 -5.11 -5.99
C GLU A 86 -20.57 -5.42 -4.83
N ASN A 87 -20.23 -6.68 -4.66
CA ASN A 87 -19.31 -7.12 -3.59
C ASN A 87 -17.95 -6.46 -3.73
N PHE A 88 -17.41 -6.42 -4.95
CA PHE A 88 -16.17 -5.72 -5.24
C PHE A 88 -16.25 -4.24 -4.91
N GLY A 89 -17.31 -3.56 -5.39
CA GLY A 89 -17.52 -2.13 -5.16
C GLY A 89 -17.62 -1.78 -3.68
N VAL A 90 -18.41 -2.55 -2.91
CA VAL A 90 -18.57 -2.35 -1.47
C VAL A 90 -17.24 -2.57 -0.76
N GLY A 91 -16.51 -3.65 -1.08
CA GLY A 91 -15.21 -3.94 -0.49
C GLY A 91 -14.19 -2.84 -0.79
N LEU A 92 -14.11 -2.42 -2.04
CA LEU A 92 -13.19 -1.36 -2.46
C LEU A 92 -13.49 -0.03 -1.76
N LEU A 93 -14.76 0.40 -1.74
CA LEU A 93 -15.15 1.64 -1.07
C LEU A 93 -14.85 1.56 0.44
N THR A 94 -15.13 0.43 1.07
CA THR A 94 -14.82 0.24 2.49
C THR A 94 -13.32 0.41 2.76
N LEU A 95 -12.46 -0.18 1.93
CA LEU A 95 -11.00 -0.04 2.04
C LEU A 95 -10.56 1.40 1.82
N LEU A 96 -11.07 2.06 0.76
CA LEU A 96 -10.67 3.42 0.40
C LEU A 96 -11.01 4.45 1.49
N TYR A 97 -12.00 4.19 2.32
CA TYR A 97 -12.40 5.08 3.41
C TYR A 97 -11.79 4.71 4.76
N THR A 98 -10.90 3.71 4.83
CA THR A 98 -10.15 3.44 6.05
C THR A 98 -9.21 4.60 6.40
N PRO A 99 -8.92 4.83 7.69
CA PRO A 99 -7.96 5.86 8.11
C PRO A 99 -6.59 5.70 7.46
N GLN A 100 -6.12 4.47 7.27
CA GLN A 100 -4.84 4.15 6.65
C GLN A 100 -4.77 4.64 5.20
N VAL A 101 -5.75 4.27 4.39
CA VAL A 101 -5.79 4.68 2.98
C VAL A 101 -6.01 6.18 2.85
N GLN A 102 -6.82 6.77 3.71
CA GLN A 102 -7.02 8.24 3.73
C GLN A 102 -5.71 8.97 4.07
N ALA A 103 -4.90 8.43 4.99
CA ALA A 103 -3.59 8.99 5.33
C ALA A 103 -2.64 8.94 4.13
N VAL A 104 -2.61 7.81 3.41
CA VAL A 104 -1.82 7.66 2.17
C VAL A 104 -2.25 8.68 1.12
N ARG A 105 -3.55 8.84 0.90
CA ARG A 105 -4.07 9.80 -0.10
C ARG A 105 -3.68 11.24 0.23
N ARG A 106 -3.75 11.63 1.50
CA ARG A 106 -3.29 12.96 1.93
C ARG A 106 -1.79 13.15 1.68
N LEU A 107 -0.99 12.13 2.02
CA LEU A 107 0.45 12.17 1.78
C LEU A 107 0.76 12.31 0.28
N VAL A 108 0.17 11.48 -0.55
CA VAL A 108 0.37 11.50 -2.00
C VAL A 108 0.01 12.88 -2.57
N SER A 109 -1.10 13.46 -2.11
CA SER A 109 -1.52 14.81 -2.54
C SER A 109 -0.52 15.88 -2.11
N SER A 110 0.04 15.78 -0.91
CA SER A 110 1.03 16.75 -0.42
C SER A 110 2.38 16.65 -1.15
N GLU A 111 2.69 15.48 -1.69
CA GLU A 111 3.93 15.23 -2.43
C GLU A 111 3.80 15.50 -3.95
N ALA A 112 2.64 15.91 -4.42
CA ALA A 112 2.40 16.19 -5.84
C ALA A 112 3.41 17.21 -6.38
N GLY A 113 4.09 16.84 -7.45
CA GLY A 113 5.13 17.67 -8.08
C GLY A 113 6.50 17.63 -7.41
N ARG A 114 6.65 16.93 -6.27
CA ARG A 114 7.92 16.82 -5.54
C ARG A 114 8.58 15.45 -5.64
N SER A 115 7.78 14.41 -5.84
CA SER A 115 8.25 13.03 -5.93
C SER A 115 7.39 12.23 -6.90
N ASP A 116 7.79 10.99 -7.16
CA ASP A 116 7.02 10.05 -8.00
C ASP A 116 6.02 9.21 -7.18
N LEU A 117 5.74 9.61 -5.95
CA LEU A 117 4.87 8.87 -5.03
C LEU A 117 3.45 8.70 -5.59
N GLY A 118 2.93 9.73 -6.26
CA GLY A 118 1.63 9.66 -6.94
C GLY A 118 1.58 8.59 -8.02
N LYS A 119 2.64 8.48 -8.81
CA LYS A 119 2.77 7.44 -9.83
C LYS A 119 2.80 6.05 -9.21
N LYS A 120 3.61 5.86 -8.17
CA LYS A 120 3.68 4.59 -7.42
C LYS A 120 2.31 4.21 -6.84
N CYS A 121 1.62 5.17 -6.23
CA CYS A 121 0.29 4.95 -5.68
C CYS A 121 -0.70 4.52 -6.76
N PHE A 122 -0.71 5.16 -7.90
CA PHE A 122 -1.55 4.79 -9.04
C PHE A 122 -1.26 3.36 -9.51
N GLU A 123 0.00 3.02 -9.72
CA GLU A 123 0.40 1.69 -10.21
C GLU A 123 0.02 0.57 -9.24
N LEU A 124 0.12 0.81 -7.94
CA LEU A 124 -0.13 -0.20 -6.91
C LEU A 124 -1.60 -0.30 -6.48
N GLY A 125 -2.41 0.70 -6.75
CA GLY A 125 -3.82 0.73 -6.37
C GLY A 125 -4.76 0.85 -7.58
N PRO A 126 -5.08 2.07 -8.06
CA PRO A 126 -6.06 2.28 -9.12
C PRO A 126 -5.81 1.48 -10.39
N ALA A 127 -4.56 1.38 -10.85
CA ALA A 127 -4.21 0.63 -12.06
C ALA A 127 -4.50 -0.87 -11.91
N ARG A 128 -4.27 -1.44 -10.75
CA ARG A 128 -4.59 -2.86 -10.45
C ARG A 128 -6.09 -3.09 -10.44
N SER A 129 -6.85 -2.17 -9.83
CA SER A 129 -8.32 -2.25 -9.80
C SER A 129 -8.90 -2.14 -11.20
N GLU A 130 -8.43 -1.21 -11.99
CA GLU A 130 -8.84 -1.03 -13.39
C GLU A 130 -8.58 -2.29 -14.20
N ALA A 131 -7.38 -2.86 -14.09
CA ALA A 131 -7.02 -4.09 -14.79
C ALA A 131 -7.91 -5.28 -14.36
N ALA A 132 -8.18 -5.42 -13.07
CA ALA A 132 -9.01 -6.50 -12.54
C ALA A 132 -10.47 -6.40 -13.01
N ILE A 133 -11.05 -5.20 -12.97
CA ILE A 133 -12.42 -4.96 -13.45
C ILE A 133 -12.50 -5.19 -14.96
N THR A 134 -11.54 -4.69 -15.71
CA THR A 134 -11.48 -4.87 -17.16
C THR A 134 -11.45 -6.36 -17.53
N ALA A 135 -10.55 -7.13 -16.89
CA ALA A 135 -10.43 -8.56 -17.12
C ALA A 135 -11.72 -9.30 -16.75
N PHE A 136 -12.35 -8.94 -15.64
CA PHE A 136 -13.62 -9.53 -15.20
C PHE A 136 -14.75 -9.29 -16.21
N ILE A 137 -14.93 -8.04 -16.66
CA ILE A 137 -15.95 -7.69 -17.62
C ILE A 137 -15.68 -8.38 -18.96
N GLN A 138 -14.44 -8.40 -19.42
CA GLN A 138 -14.07 -9.07 -20.66
C GLN A 138 -14.41 -10.57 -20.63
N ALA A 139 -14.06 -11.25 -19.54
CA ALA A 139 -14.39 -12.65 -19.34
C ALA A 139 -15.92 -12.90 -19.29
N ALA A 140 -16.68 -11.99 -18.72
CA ALA A 140 -18.12 -12.07 -18.64
C ALA A 140 -18.80 -11.86 -20.01
N MET A 141 -18.17 -11.15 -20.93
CA MET A 141 -18.66 -10.92 -22.29
C MET A 141 -18.34 -12.08 -23.25
N ASP A 142 -17.33 -12.87 -22.96
CA ASP A 142 -16.94 -14.04 -23.76
C ASP A 142 -17.82 -15.25 -23.41
#